data_ec9fe33030404cc822a7f811a15aa3d4
#
_entry.id   ec9fe33030404cc822a7f811a15aa3d4
#
_cell.length_a   1.000
_cell.length_b   1.000
_cell.length_c   1.000
_cell.angle_alpha   90.00
_cell.angle_beta   90.00
_cell.angle_gamma   90.00
#
_symmetry.space_group_name_H-M   'P 1'
#
loop_
_entity.id
_entity.type
_entity.pdbx_description
1 polymer ?
#
loop_
_entity_poly.entity_id
_entity_poly.type
_entity_poly.pdbx_seq_one_letter_code
_entity_poly.pdbx_strand_id
1 'polypeptide(L)'
;MNKAIINDEIVIAYDVLKKSEIVENGKIKKTWRGQISTFGAAVTMGSLIPAVAFFSDQGGSSVKRQCIMDAILEILKRDHIAPEKYHTLFEYVREQGEHCREDVLNAAIVLKLAMNLYTLEKE
;
A
#
# COMPACT_ATOMS: atom_id res chain seq x y z
N MET A 1 -12.88 -8.72 -0.90
CA MET A 1 -11.68 -9.00 -1.70
C MET A 1 -12.07 -9.53 -3.06
N ASN A 2 -11.54 -8.95 -4.13
CA ASN A 2 -11.82 -9.38 -5.50
C ASN A 2 -10.65 -10.20 -6.03
N LYS A 3 -10.85 -11.50 -6.19
CA LYS A 3 -9.78 -12.44 -6.57
C LYS A 3 -9.16 -12.13 -7.94
N ALA A 4 -9.97 -11.71 -8.91
CA ALA A 4 -9.46 -11.39 -10.25
C ALA A 4 -8.52 -10.19 -10.20
N ILE A 5 -8.92 -9.13 -9.49
CA ILE A 5 -8.10 -7.93 -9.33
C ILE A 5 -6.81 -8.27 -8.58
N ILE A 6 -6.89 -9.09 -7.53
CA ILE A 6 -5.71 -9.45 -6.74
C ILE A 6 -4.71 -10.24 -7.58
N ASN A 7 -5.18 -11.18 -8.41
CA ASN A 7 -4.29 -11.94 -9.28
C ASN A 7 -3.54 -11.03 -10.25
N ASP A 8 -4.22 -10.03 -10.81
CA ASP A 8 -3.60 -9.09 -11.75
C ASP A 8 -2.64 -8.14 -11.02
N GLU A 9 -3.05 -7.64 -9.87
CA GLU A 9 -2.26 -6.63 -9.14
C GLU A 9 -1.04 -7.19 -8.42
N ILE A 10 -1.02 -8.49 -8.10
CA ILE A 10 0.12 -9.04 -7.35
C ILE A 10 1.44 -8.93 -8.13
N VAL A 11 1.38 -9.11 -9.45
CA VAL A 11 2.56 -8.96 -10.31
C VAL A 11 3.02 -7.51 -10.31
N ILE A 12 2.06 -6.58 -10.38
CA ILE A 12 2.34 -5.15 -10.32
C ILE A 12 2.99 -4.80 -8.98
N ALA A 13 2.40 -5.30 -7.87
CA ALA A 13 2.90 -5.03 -6.53
C ALA A 13 4.33 -5.54 -6.33
N TYR A 14 4.64 -6.72 -6.85
CA TYR A 14 5.99 -7.26 -6.78
C TYR A 14 7.00 -6.30 -7.41
N ASP A 15 6.68 -5.78 -8.60
CA ASP A 15 7.56 -4.85 -9.31
C ASP A 15 7.64 -3.48 -8.62
N VAL A 16 6.51 -3.00 -8.10
CA VAL A 16 6.48 -1.74 -7.34
C VAL A 16 7.39 -1.85 -6.12
N LEU A 17 7.31 -2.96 -5.38
CA LEU A 17 8.17 -3.20 -4.22
C LEU A 17 9.64 -3.22 -4.62
N LYS A 18 9.97 -3.92 -5.71
CA LYS A 18 11.36 -4.05 -6.18
C LYS A 18 12.00 -2.69 -6.45
N LYS A 19 11.22 -1.73 -6.93
CA LYS A 19 11.70 -0.39 -7.27
C LYS A 19 11.58 0.62 -6.13
N SER A 20 11.06 0.19 -4.98
CA SER A 20 10.83 1.05 -3.81
C SER A 20 11.96 0.93 -2.79
N GLU A 21 11.94 1.83 -1.80
CA GLU A 21 12.85 1.76 -0.66
C GLU A 21 12.49 0.62 0.30
N ILE A 22 11.31 0.01 0.14
CA ILE A 22 10.84 -1.08 1.01
C ILE A 22 11.72 -2.31 0.88
N VAL A 23 12.15 -2.60 -0.35
CA VAL A 23 13.03 -3.75 -0.62
C VAL A 23 14.49 -3.28 -0.68
N GLU A 24 15.33 -3.89 0.16
CA GLU A 24 16.78 -3.64 0.18
C GLU A 24 17.51 -4.98 0.01
N ASN A 25 18.24 -5.13 -1.08
CA ASN A 25 19.01 -6.35 -1.37
C ASN A 25 18.14 -7.61 -1.36
N GLY A 26 16.92 -7.51 -1.90
CA GLY A 26 15.99 -8.63 -1.96
C GLY A 26 15.30 -8.96 -0.64
N LYS A 27 15.48 -8.11 0.37
CA LYS A 27 14.93 -8.32 1.71
C LYS A 27 13.99 -7.20 2.11
N ILE A 28 13.01 -7.55 2.96
CA ILE A 28 12.06 -6.59 3.52
C ILE A 28 12.08 -6.72 5.04
N LYS A 29 12.22 -5.58 5.74
CA LYS A 29 12.13 -5.58 7.20
C LYS A 29 10.70 -5.90 7.63
N LYS A 30 10.55 -6.69 8.69
CA LYS A 30 9.23 -7.11 9.18
C LYS A 30 8.34 -5.95 9.57
N THR A 31 8.90 -4.82 9.98
CA THR A 31 8.13 -3.64 10.33
C THR A 31 7.26 -3.15 9.17
N TRP A 32 7.76 -3.23 7.93
CA TRP A 32 6.97 -2.86 6.75
C TRP A 32 5.69 -3.68 6.66
N ARG A 33 5.81 -5.00 6.86
CA ARG A 33 4.68 -5.90 6.78
C ARG A 33 3.67 -5.62 7.90
N GLY A 34 4.17 -5.30 9.10
CA GLY A 34 3.32 -4.91 10.21
C GLY A 34 2.57 -3.62 9.93
N GLN A 35 3.24 -2.64 9.34
CA GLN A 35 2.61 -1.36 9.01
C GLN A 35 1.48 -1.51 7.98
N ILE A 36 1.68 -2.32 6.93
CA ILE A 36 0.64 -2.52 5.94
C ILE A 36 -0.56 -3.27 6.53
N SER A 37 -0.33 -4.21 7.44
CA SER A 37 -1.41 -4.91 8.14
C SER A 37 -2.21 -3.95 9.00
N THR A 38 -1.54 -3.07 9.73
CA THR A 38 -2.20 -2.06 10.58
C THR A 38 -3.00 -1.09 9.72
N PHE A 39 -2.46 -0.67 8.57
CA PHE A 39 -3.19 0.19 7.65
C PHE A 39 -4.48 -0.47 7.18
N GLY A 40 -4.41 -1.72 6.72
CA GLY A 40 -5.59 -2.46 6.26
C GLY A 40 -6.67 -2.55 7.34
N ALA A 41 -6.25 -2.83 8.58
CA ALA A 41 -7.19 -2.89 9.72
C ALA A 41 -7.81 -1.52 9.97
N ALA A 42 -7.02 -0.45 9.92
CA ALA A 42 -7.51 0.91 10.15
C ALA A 42 -8.58 1.31 9.12
N VAL A 43 -8.37 0.95 7.85
CA VAL A 43 -9.34 1.23 6.79
C VAL A 43 -10.61 0.39 7.00
N THR A 44 -10.44 -0.90 7.31
CA THR A 44 -11.57 -1.84 7.45
C THR A 44 -12.44 -1.50 8.64
N MET A 45 -11.83 -1.17 9.79
CA MET A 45 -12.53 -0.94 11.04
C MET A 45 -12.87 0.52 11.29
N GLY A 46 -12.28 1.43 10.56
CA GLY A 46 -12.47 2.86 10.72
C GLY A 46 -12.88 3.54 9.43
N SER A 47 -12.18 4.64 9.11
CA SER A 47 -12.47 5.44 7.91
C SER A 47 -11.25 5.52 7.00
N LEU A 48 -11.50 5.50 5.70
CA LEU A 48 -10.45 5.53 4.68
C LEU A 48 -9.58 6.79 4.76
N ILE A 49 -10.19 7.97 4.71
CA ILE A 49 -9.44 9.22 4.66
C ILE A 49 -8.57 9.44 5.90
N PRO A 50 -9.09 9.28 7.13
CA PRO A 50 -8.26 9.40 8.31
C PRO A 50 -7.14 8.36 8.37
N ALA A 51 -7.37 7.13 7.91
CA ALA A 51 -6.34 6.10 7.90
C ALA A 51 -5.20 6.50 6.97
N VAL A 52 -5.51 6.97 5.75
CA VAL A 52 -4.49 7.43 4.82
C VAL A 52 -3.73 8.63 5.38
N ALA A 53 -4.44 9.58 5.99
CA ALA A 53 -3.79 10.75 6.60
C ALA A 53 -2.82 10.33 7.70
N PHE A 54 -3.24 9.39 8.56
CA PHE A 54 -2.41 8.90 9.67
C PHE A 54 -1.13 8.24 9.14
N PHE A 55 -1.26 7.40 8.12
CA PHE A 55 -0.11 6.67 7.56
C PHE A 55 0.71 7.51 6.58
N SER A 56 0.28 8.73 6.26
CA SER A 56 1.08 9.69 5.49
C SER A 56 2.06 10.45 6.36
N ASP A 57 1.99 10.26 7.69
CA ASP A 57 2.91 10.86 8.65
C ASP A 57 3.82 9.78 9.23
N GLN A 58 5.08 10.14 9.53
CA GLN A 58 6.05 9.21 10.08
C GLN A 58 5.64 8.66 11.45
N GLY A 59 5.10 9.52 12.31
CA GLY A 59 4.74 9.12 13.66
C GLY A 59 5.94 8.53 14.40
N GLY A 60 5.70 7.46 15.17
CA GLY A 60 6.73 6.73 15.89
C GLY A 60 7.28 5.52 15.16
N SER A 61 6.95 5.37 13.87
CA SER A 61 7.38 4.20 13.11
C SER A 61 8.90 4.22 12.83
N SER A 62 9.51 3.05 12.89
CA SER A 62 10.92 2.89 12.53
C SER A 62 11.13 2.88 11.02
N VAL A 63 10.07 2.74 10.23
CA VAL A 63 10.12 2.77 8.78
C VAL A 63 9.32 3.96 8.24
N LYS A 64 9.65 4.37 7.04
CA LYS A 64 9.03 5.53 6.40
C LYS A 64 7.68 5.14 5.82
N ARG A 65 6.61 5.29 6.61
CA ARG A 65 5.25 4.85 6.24
C ARG A 65 4.74 5.44 4.92
N GLN A 66 5.21 6.62 4.55
CA GLN A 66 4.83 7.24 3.28
C GLN A 66 5.17 6.33 2.09
N CYS A 67 6.22 5.52 2.19
CA CYS A 67 6.57 4.58 1.13
C CYS A 67 5.46 3.56 0.87
N ILE A 68 4.73 3.16 1.91
CA ILE A 68 3.58 2.24 1.77
C ILE A 68 2.46 2.96 1.03
N MET A 69 2.17 4.19 1.41
CA MET A 69 1.12 4.99 0.75
C MET A 69 1.47 5.22 -0.72
N ASP A 70 2.73 5.52 -1.01
CA ASP A 70 3.21 5.71 -2.38
C ASP A 70 3.11 4.42 -3.19
N ALA A 71 3.44 3.28 -2.58
CA ALA A 71 3.34 1.98 -3.25
C ALA A 71 1.89 1.63 -3.60
N ILE A 72 0.95 1.88 -2.69
CA ILE A 72 -0.47 1.65 -2.95
C ILE A 72 -0.94 2.50 -4.13
N LEU A 73 -0.60 3.78 -4.14
CA LEU A 73 -0.98 4.67 -5.23
C LEU A 73 -0.39 4.19 -6.58
N GLU A 74 0.88 3.77 -6.56
CA GLU A 74 1.54 3.29 -7.78
C GLU A 74 0.87 2.03 -8.33
N ILE A 75 0.46 1.11 -7.45
CA ILE A 75 -0.29 -0.08 -7.86
C ILE A 75 -1.59 0.33 -8.56
N LEU A 76 -2.32 1.25 -7.95
CA LEU A 76 -3.60 1.72 -8.50
C LEU A 76 -3.43 2.41 -9.84
N LYS A 77 -2.35 3.18 -10.01
CA LYS A 77 -2.05 3.83 -11.29
C LYS A 77 -1.71 2.81 -12.38
N ARG A 78 -0.86 1.85 -12.07
CA ARG A 78 -0.44 0.82 -13.03
C ARG A 78 -1.59 -0.09 -13.42
N ASP A 79 -2.54 -0.30 -12.53
CA ASP A 79 -3.73 -1.09 -12.82
C ASP A 79 -4.86 -0.25 -13.45
N HIS A 80 -4.53 0.99 -13.83
CA HIS A 80 -5.45 1.92 -14.50
C HIS A 80 -6.70 2.27 -13.68
N ILE A 81 -6.60 2.17 -12.35
CA ILE A 81 -7.68 2.55 -11.45
C ILE A 81 -7.56 4.01 -11.04
N ALA A 82 -6.35 4.45 -10.68
CA ALA A 82 -6.10 5.84 -10.30
C ALA A 82 -5.44 6.59 -11.46
N PRO A 83 -5.93 7.81 -11.78
CA PRO A 83 -5.27 8.66 -12.79
C PRO A 83 -3.85 9.05 -12.38
N GLU A 84 -3.01 9.30 -13.39
CA GLU A 84 -1.62 9.68 -13.17
C GLU A 84 -1.43 11.05 -12.50
N LYS A 85 -2.46 11.89 -12.53
CA LYS A 85 -2.36 13.26 -12.01
C LYS A 85 -2.14 13.36 -10.51
N TYR A 86 -2.48 12.32 -9.75
CA TYR A 86 -2.34 12.36 -8.30
C TYR A 86 -0.89 12.12 -7.89
N HIS A 87 -0.39 12.94 -6.98
CA HIS A 87 0.97 12.82 -6.46
C HIS A 87 1.04 12.01 -5.16
N THR A 88 -0.07 11.97 -4.40
CA THR A 88 -0.13 11.23 -3.14
C THR A 88 -1.43 10.43 -3.07
N LEU A 89 -1.39 9.36 -2.29
CA LEU A 89 -2.60 8.57 -2.04
C LEU A 89 -3.66 9.41 -1.35
N PHE A 90 -3.23 10.32 -0.46
CA PHE A 90 -4.18 11.19 0.22
C PHE A 90 -4.97 12.07 -0.76
N GLU A 91 -4.29 12.66 -1.76
CA GLU A 91 -4.99 13.45 -2.78
C GLU A 91 -6.07 12.63 -3.49
N TYR A 92 -5.72 11.39 -3.83
CA TYR A 92 -6.63 10.49 -4.54
C TYR A 92 -7.86 10.16 -3.69
N VAL A 93 -7.66 9.69 -2.45
CA VAL A 93 -8.79 9.31 -1.59
C VAL A 93 -9.63 10.50 -1.16
N ARG A 94 -8.99 11.68 -1.02
CA ARG A 94 -9.71 12.90 -0.69
C ARG A 94 -10.74 13.26 -1.77
N GLU A 95 -10.36 13.14 -3.05
CA GLU A 95 -11.27 13.44 -4.15
C GLU A 95 -12.29 12.34 -4.39
N GLN A 96 -11.88 11.08 -4.29
CA GLN A 96 -12.79 9.96 -4.57
C GLN A 96 -13.72 9.63 -3.40
N GLY A 97 -13.31 9.92 -2.17
CA GLY A 97 -14.08 9.56 -1.00
C GLY A 97 -14.21 8.05 -0.85
N GLU A 98 -15.29 7.59 -0.25
CA GLU A 98 -15.49 6.16 0.04
C GLU A 98 -15.64 5.28 -1.22
N HIS A 99 -15.84 5.89 -2.39
CA HIS A 99 -15.96 5.13 -3.65
C HIS A 99 -14.69 4.32 -3.96
N CYS A 100 -13.52 4.77 -3.50
CA CYS A 100 -12.27 4.08 -3.78
C CYS A 100 -11.83 3.14 -2.65
N ARG A 101 -12.62 2.98 -1.60
CA ARG A 101 -12.25 2.17 -0.43
C ARG A 101 -11.85 0.75 -0.80
N GLU A 102 -12.68 0.07 -1.59
CA GLU A 102 -12.42 -1.31 -1.99
C GLU A 102 -11.14 -1.42 -2.82
N ASP A 103 -10.92 -0.46 -3.72
CA ASP A 103 -9.71 -0.44 -4.55
C ASP A 103 -8.46 -0.27 -3.69
N VAL A 104 -8.48 0.63 -2.72
CA VAL A 104 -7.36 0.85 -1.80
C VAL A 104 -7.10 -0.40 -0.96
N LEU A 105 -8.16 -1.03 -0.45
CA LEU A 105 -8.02 -2.27 0.33
C LEU A 105 -7.44 -3.40 -0.50
N ASN A 106 -7.88 -3.58 -1.75
CA ASN A 106 -7.33 -4.59 -2.63
C ASN A 106 -5.84 -4.35 -2.87
N ALA A 107 -5.45 -3.11 -3.13
CA ALA A 107 -4.05 -2.76 -3.33
C ALA A 107 -3.21 -3.02 -2.08
N ALA A 108 -3.75 -2.72 -0.90
CA ALA A 108 -3.06 -3.00 0.37
C ALA A 108 -2.87 -4.51 0.57
N ILE A 109 -3.88 -5.30 0.25
CA ILE A 109 -3.81 -6.76 0.36
C ILE A 109 -2.74 -7.32 -0.58
N VAL A 110 -2.72 -6.89 -1.85
CA VAL A 110 -1.73 -7.41 -2.79
C VAL A 110 -0.32 -6.95 -2.43
N LEU A 111 -0.18 -5.75 -1.88
CA LEU A 111 1.13 -5.27 -1.43
C LEU A 111 1.66 -6.18 -0.32
N LYS A 112 0.82 -6.52 0.65
CA LYS A 112 1.20 -7.43 1.73
C LYS A 112 1.54 -8.82 1.20
N LEU A 113 0.73 -9.35 0.28
CA LEU A 113 0.98 -10.65 -0.31
C LEU A 113 2.29 -10.66 -1.10
N ALA A 114 2.54 -9.61 -1.86
CA ALA A 114 3.78 -9.50 -2.64
C ALA A 114 5.02 -9.43 -1.75
N MET A 115 4.90 -8.85 -0.54
CA MET A 115 5.99 -8.83 0.41
C MET A 115 6.46 -10.24 0.81
N ASN A 116 5.56 -11.23 0.76
CA ASN A 116 5.91 -12.61 1.07
C ASN A 116 6.83 -13.23 0.03
N LEU A 117 6.95 -12.61 -1.14
CA LEU A 117 7.81 -13.10 -2.22
C LEU A 117 9.27 -12.66 -2.04
N TYR A 118 9.54 -11.85 -1.04
CA TYR A 118 10.88 -11.42 -0.66
C TYR A 118 11.23 -12.03 0.70
N THR A 119 12.51 -12.05 1.02
CA THR A 119 12.96 -12.53 2.34
C THR A 119 12.62 -11.50 3.41
N LEU A 120 11.89 -11.92 4.44
CA LEU A 120 11.59 -11.05 5.56
C LEU A 120 12.75 -11.05 6.54
N GLU A 121 13.21 -9.85 6.91
CA GLU A 121 14.36 -9.68 7.79
C GLU A 121 13.93 -9.22 9.17
N LYS A 122 14.40 -9.90 10.20
CA LYS A 122 14.19 -9.47 11.60
C LYS A 122 15.02 -8.24 11.90
N GLU A 123 14.42 -7.33 12.63
CA GLU A 123 15.07 -6.10 13.08
C GLU A 123 15.60 -6.22 14.49
#